data_84bd3ee2de64b359f5fd4b3a07eeabdc
#
_entry.id   84bd3ee2de64b359f5fd4b3a07eeabdc
#
_cell.length_a   1.000
_cell.length_b   1.000
_cell.length_c   1.000
_cell.angle_alpha   90.00
_cell.angle_beta   90.00
_cell.angle_gamma   90.00
#
_symmetry.space_group_name_H-M   'P 1'
#
loop_
_entity.id
_entity.type
_entity.pdbx_description
1 polymer ?
#
loop_
_entity_poly.entity_id
_entity_poly.type
_entity_poly.pdbx_seq_one_letter_code
_entity_poly.pdbx_strand_id
1 'polypeptide(L)'
;SLCLHSFIEGMALIEGSHGHHDHNESLLVGIIIHKIPVGIVLSTMILSKNISKTTFIIALTIFATSAPLGLYLAGNHILPFLENSRIILALAVGIFLHISTTILFESSEGHKFDLKKFAIIVLGFAIAIFTL
;
A
#
# COMPACT_ATOMS: atom_id res chain seq x y z
N SER A 1 2.08 5.67 10.17
CA SER A 1 1.97 5.89 8.70
C SER A 1 1.51 4.64 7.95
N LEU A 2 2.11 3.45 8.15
CA LEU A 2 1.78 2.22 7.43
C LEU A 2 0.31 1.77 7.59
N CYS A 3 -0.27 1.88 8.79
CA CYS A 3 -1.69 1.55 9.01
C CYS A 3 -2.62 2.52 8.27
N LEU A 4 -2.28 3.82 8.24
CA LEU A 4 -3.03 4.82 7.51
C LEU A 4 -2.97 4.56 5.99
N HIS A 5 -1.78 4.24 5.49
CA HIS A 5 -1.58 3.84 4.11
C HIS A 5 -2.44 2.60 3.76
N SER A 6 -2.35 1.54 4.56
CA SER A 6 -3.16 0.33 4.41
C SER A 6 -4.68 0.61 4.46
N PHE A 7 -5.11 1.54 5.31
CA PHE A 7 -6.51 1.96 5.42
C PHE A 7 -7.00 2.66 4.15
N ILE A 8 -6.22 3.61 3.61
CA ILE A 8 -6.55 4.33 2.36
C ILE A 8 -6.61 3.38 1.17
N GLU A 9 -5.72 2.38 1.10
CA GLU A 9 -5.78 1.34 0.07
C GLU A 9 -7.08 0.55 0.12
N GLY A 10 -7.53 0.19 1.32
CA GLY A 10 -8.80 -0.49 1.51
C GLY A 10 -9.99 0.36 1.03
N MET A 11 -9.97 1.67 1.28
CA MET A 11 -10.99 2.58 0.79
C MET A 11 -10.98 2.68 -0.74
N ALA A 12 -9.81 2.71 -1.37
CA ALA A 12 -9.68 2.81 -2.82
C ALA A 12 -10.26 1.61 -3.58
N LEU A 13 -10.38 0.44 -2.93
CA LEU A 13 -10.98 -0.77 -3.53
C LEU A 13 -12.48 -0.62 -3.86
N ILE A 14 -13.23 0.19 -3.14
CA ILE A 14 -14.66 0.40 -3.42
C ILE A 14 -14.87 1.20 -4.69
N GLU A 15 -13.99 2.11 -4.98
CA GLU A 15 -14.07 2.98 -6.16
C GLU A 15 -13.92 2.25 -7.47
N GLY A 16 -13.06 1.26 -7.53
CA GLY A 16 -12.95 0.41 -8.69
C GLY A 16 -14.27 -0.31 -9.01
N SER A 17 -15.19 -0.46 -8.03
CA SER A 17 -16.43 -1.23 -8.20
C SER A 17 -17.53 -0.51 -8.99
N HIS A 18 -17.43 0.79 -9.19
CA HIS A 18 -18.40 1.57 -9.96
C HIS A 18 -18.10 1.67 -11.48
N GLY A 19 -16.96 1.15 -11.93
CA GLY A 19 -16.58 1.10 -13.34
C GLY A 19 -15.98 -0.26 -13.69
N HIS A 20 -16.58 -1.00 -14.60
CA HIS A 20 -16.13 -2.28 -15.16
C HIS A 20 -15.44 -3.26 -14.20
N HIS A 21 -16.01 -4.45 -14.04
CA HIS A 21 -15.57 -5.51 -13.11
C HIS A 21 -14.08 -5.90 -13.23
N ASP A 22 -13.48 -5.74 -14.40
CA ASP A 22 -12.11 -6.19 -14.68
C ASP A 22 -11.02 -5.35 -13.99
N HIS A 23 -11.25 -4.05 -13.77
CA HIS A 23 -10.25 -3.17 -13.13
C HIS A 23 -10.10 -3.39 -11.62
N ASN A 24 -11.14 -3.89 -10.96
CA ASN A 24 -11.12 -4.16 -9.52
C ASN A 24 -10.23 -5.33 -9.13
N GLU A 25 -10.24 -6.38 -9.95
CA GLU A 25 -9.43 -7.56 -9.69
C GLU A 25 -7.93 -7.23 -9.78
N SER A 26 -7.53 -6.46 -10.78
CA SER A 26 -6.15 -6.03 -10.95
C SER A 26 -5.65 -5.16 -9.80
N LEU A 27 -6.47 -4.21 -9.33
CA LEU A 27 -6.16 -3.37 -8.18
C LEU A 27 -6.05 -4.19 -6.89
N LEU A 28 -6.99 -5.11 -6.65
CA LEU A 28 -6.98 -6.01 -5.50
C LEU A 28 -5.73 -6.89 -5.49
N VAL A 29 -5.39 -7.50 -6.62
CA VAL A 29 -4.19 -8.33 -6.76
C VAL A 29 -2.93 -7.51 -6.51
N GLY A 30 -2.84 -6.29 -7.06
CA GLY A 30 -1.72 -5.37 -6.81
C GLY A 30 -1.56 -5.05 -5.32
N ILE A 31 -2.66 -4.75 -4.62
CA ILE A 31 -2.67 -4.47 -3.17
C ILE A 31 -2.21 -5.70 -2.37
N ILE A 32 -2.67 -6.90 -2.71
CA ILE A 32 -2.27 -8.13 -2.02
C ILE A 32 -0.77 -8.40 -2.21
N ILE A 33 -0.28 -8.30 -3.45
CA ILE A 33 1.13 -8.61 -3.76
C ILE A 33 2.07 -7.66 -3.03
N HIS A 34 1.81 -6.34 -3.04
CA HIS A 34 2.74 -5.42 -2.35
C HIS A 34 2.58 -5.45 -0.82
N LYS A 35 1.46 -5.91 -0.28
CA LYS A 35 1.24 -6.04 1.17
C LYS A 35 2.16 -7.08 1.83
N ILE A 36 2.54 -8.12 1.09
CA ILE A 36 3.44 -9.16 1.58
C ILE A 36 4.81 -8.57 1.95
N PRO A 37 5.56 -7.89 1.04
CA PRO A 37 6.85 -7.29 1.40
C PRO A 37 6.72 -6.21 2.47
N VAL A 38 5.66 -5.41 2.49
CA VAL A 38 5.43 -4.41 3.53
C VAL A 38 5.24 -5.06 4.91
N GLY A 39 4.49 -6.16 4.99
CA GLY A 39 4.33 -6.94 6.21
C GLY A 39 5.65 -7.55 6.71
N ILE A 40 6.50 -8.04 5.80
CA ILE A 40 7.83 -8.56 6.14
C ILE A 40 8.71 -7.44 6.71
N VAL A 41 8.77 -6.28 6.05
CA VAL A 41 9.54 -5.13 6.51
C VAL A 41 9.05 -4.65 7.88
N LEU A 42 7.74 -4.51 8.07
CA LEU A 42 7.16 -4.14 9.36
C LEU A 42 7.54 -5.15 10.46
N SER A 43 7.44 -6.44 10.16
CA SER A 43 7.78 -7.52 11.10
C SER A 43 9.26 -7.47 11.50
N THR A 44 10.17 -7.31 10.53
CA THR A 44 11.60 -7.21 10.81
C THR A 44 11.97 -5.96 11.60
N MET A 45 11.34 -4.81 11.30
CA MET A 45 11.54 -3.56 12.05
C MET A 45 11.09 -3.68 13.51
N ILE A 46 9.97 -4.35 13.77
CA ILE A 46 9.46 -4.54 15.13
C ILE A 46 10.35 -5.53 15.89
N LEU A 47 10.71 -6.65 15.27
CA LEU A 47 11.55 -7.68 15.89
C LEU A 47 12.96 -7.16 16.25
N SER A 48 13.52 -6.24 15.45
CA SER A 48 14.83 -5.64 15.74
C SER A 48 14.86 -4.78 17.01
N LYS A 49 13.70 -4.41 17.56
CA LYS A 49 13.59 -3.52 18.73
C LYS A 49 13.37 -4.23 20.08
N ASN A 50 13.57 -5.55 20.17
CA ASN A 50 13.37 -6.34 21.40
C ASN A 50 12.00 -6.10 22.09
N ILE A 51 10.95 -5.94 21.31
CA ILE A 51 9.60 -5.68 21.78
C ILE A 51 8.93 -7.00 22.23
N SER A 52 7.99 -6.94 23.16
CA SER A 52 7.25 -8.12 23.62
C SER A 52 6.48 -8.80 22.48
N LYS A 53 6.34 -10.12 22.53
CA LYS A 53 5.56 -10.89 21.56
C LYS A 53 4.11 -10.38 21.44
N THR A 54 3.54 -9.95 22.53
CA THR A 54 2.16 -9.40 22.58
C THR A 54 2.08 -8.10 21.77
N THR A 55 3.02 -7.17 21.96
CA THR A 55 3.08 -5.92 21.21
C THR A 55 3.29 -6.17 19.72
N PHE A 56 4.12 -7.14 19.37
CA PHE A 56 4.34 -7.57 17.99
C PHE A 56 3.03 -8.05 17.33
N ILE A 57 2.30 -8.95 17.99
CA ILE A 57 1.04 -9.48 17.47
C ILE A 57 0.00 -8.36 17.34
N ILE A 58 -0.13 -7.49 18.34
CA ILE A 58 -1.07 -6.36 18.29
C ILE A 58 -0.75 -5.43 17.11
N ALA A 59 0.52 -5.08 16.91
CA ALA A 59 0.92 -4.20 15.82
C ALA A 59 0.61 -4.80 14.44
N LEU A 60 0.90 -6.10 14.25
CA LEU A 60 0.57 -6.80 13.00
C LEU A 60 -0.95 -6.92 12.80
N THR A 61 -1.71 -7.17 13.86
CA THR A 61 -3.17 -7.25 13.78
C THR A 61 -3.77 -5.92 13.37
N ILE A 62 -3.33 -4.80 13.97
CA ILE A 62 -3.77 -3.45 13.60
C ILE A 62 -3.44 -3.17 12.13
N PHE A 63 -2.24 -3.50 11.69
CA PHE A 63 -1.84 -3.32 10.29
C PHE A 63 -2.69 -4.18 9.34
N ALA A 64 -2.90 -5.46 9.66
CA ALA A 64 -3.67 -6.38 8.83
C ALA A 64 -5.16 -5.99 8.73
N THR A 65 -5.75 -5.48 9.81
CA THR A 65 -7.16 -5.08 9.86
C THR A 65 -7.41 -3.69 9.26
N SER A 66 -6.38 -2.88 9.06
CA SER A 66 -6.53 -1.51 8.56
C SER A 66 -7.18 -1.45 7.16
N ALA A 67 -6.79 -2.32 6.21
CA ALA A 67 -7.38 -2.32 4.87
C ALA A 67 -8.83 -2.84 4.84
N PRO A 68 -9.17 -3.98 5.47
CA PRO A 68 -10.57 -4.40 5.61
C PRO A 68 -11.45 -3.35 6.28
N LEU A 69 -10.91 -2.64 7.29
CA LEU A 69 -11.64 -1.56 7.94
C LEU A 69 -11.90 -0.39 7.00
N GLY A 70 -10.91 0.02 6.22
CA GLY A 70 -11.06 1.05 5.20
C GLY A 70 -12.13 0.69 4.16
N LEU A 71 -12.09 -0.53 3.65
CA LEU A 71 -13.08 -1.08 2.73
C LEU A 71 -14.49 -1.06 3.34
N TYR A 72 -14.63 -1.51 4.58
CA TYR A 72 -15.92 -1.55 5.28
C TYR A 72 -16.50 -0.14 5.50
N LEU A 73 -15.71 0.81 5.97
CA LEU A 73 -16.17 2.18 6.25
C LEU A 73 -16.55 2.93 4.98
N ALA A 74 -15.80 2.74 3.89
CA ALA A 74 -16.12 3.33 2.61
C ALA A 74 -17.38 2.70 1.99
N GLY A 75 -17.52 1.36 2.06
CA GLY A 75 -18.69 0.65 1.51
C GLY A 75 -20.01 0.94 2.20
N ASN A 76 -19.97 1.35 3.46
CA ASN A 76 -21.16 1.72 4.21
C ASN A 76 -21.41 3.25 4.25
N HIS A 77 -20.71 4.04 3.46
CA HIS A 77 -20.86 5.51 3.40
C HIS A 77 -20.76 6.21 4.78
N ILE A 78 -19.97 5.62 5.70
CA ILE A 78 -19.85 6.14 7.08
C ILE A 78 -19.04 7.43 7.12
N LEU A 79 -18.23 7.70 6.09
CA LEU A 79 -17.34 8.85 5.99
C LEU A 79 -17.70 9.71 4.76
N PRO A 80 -18.82 10.45 4.77
CA PRO A 80 -19.33 11.16 3.59
C PRO A 80 -18.35 12.23 3.06
N PHE A 81 -17.46 12.77 3.90
CA PHE A 81 -16.43 13.71 3.46
C PHE A 81 -15.28 13.06 2.65
N LEU A 82 -15.18 11.74 2.69
CA LEU A 82 -14.22 10.94 1.91
C LEU A 82 -14.88 10.25 0.70
N GLU A 83 -16.15 10.55 0.41
CA GLU A 83 -16.85 9.98 -0.76
C GLU A 83 -16.32 10.51 -2.10
N ASN A 84 -15.45 11.51 -2.07
CA ASN A 84 -14.79 11.95 -3.30
C ASN A 84 -13.62 11.00 -3.64
N SER A 85 -13.99 9.96 -4.33
CA SER A 85 -13.17 8.88 -4.84
C SER A 85 -11.86 9.32 -5.49
N ARG A 86 -11.91 10.36 -6.29
CA ARG A 86 -10.73 10.90 -6.97
C ARG A 86 -9.68 11.39 -5.99
N ILE A 87 -10.09 11.94 -4.85
CA ILE A 87 -9.17 12.41 -3.81
C ILE A 87 -8.51 11.22 -3.12
N ILE A 88 -9.28 10.18 -2.78
CA ILE A 88 -8.74 8.96 -2.15
C ILE A 88 -7.75 8.26 -3.08
N LEU A 89 -8.13 8.10 -4.35
CA LEU A 89 -7.26 7.49 -5.35
C LEU A 89 -5.99 8.33 -5.57
N ALA A 90 -6.12 9.65 -5.70
CA ALA A 90 -4.97 10.54 -5.84
C ALA A 90 -4.04 10.49 -4.62
N LEU A 91 -4.61 10.41 -3.41
CA LEU A 91 -3.84 10.27 -2.17
C LEU A 91 -3.11 8.93 -2.12
N ALA A 92 -3.77 7.81 -2.48
CA ALA A 92 -3.15 6.50 -2.56
C ALA A 92 -1.98 6.49 -3.56
N VAL A 93 -2.20 7.00 -4.78
CA VAL A 93 -1.15 7.13 -5.81
C VAL A 93 0.00 8.01 -5.32
N GLY A 94 -0.30 9.14 -4.67
CA GLY A 94 0.72 10.03 -4.10
C GLY A 94 1.58 9.34 -3.04
N ILE A 95 0.98 8.55 -2.15
CA ILE A 95 1.69 7.77 -1.13
C ILE A 95 2.56 6.69 -1.77
N PHE A 96 2.06 5.95 -2.77
CA PHE A 96 2.85 4.96 -3.51
C PHE A 96 4.04 5.60 -4.21
N LEU A 97 3.82 6.72 -4.88
CA LEU A 97 4.89 7.44 -5.57
C LEU A 97 5.93 7.96 -4.59
N HIS A 98 5.52 8.50 -3.44
CA HIS A 98 6.42 8.96 -2.39
C HIS A 98 7.28 7.82 -1.84
N ILE A 99 6.67 6.68 -1.51
CA ILE A 99 7.40 5.51 -1.01
C ILE A 99 8.39 4.99 -2.07
N SER A 100 7.95 4.89 -3.32
CA SER A 100 8.79 4.42 -4.43
C SER A 100 10.01 5.33 -4.66
N THR A 101 9.80 6.64 -4.64
CA THR A 101 10.90 7.62 -4.80
C THR A 101 11.84 7.63 -3.60
N THR A 102 11.31 7.51 -2.38
CA THR A 102 12.12 7.43 -1.15
C THR A 102 13.01 6.19 -1.17
N ILE A 103 12.47 5.02 -1.53
CA ILE A 103 13.27 3.79 -1.66
C ILE A 103 14.36 3.94 -2.73
N LEU A 104 14.06 4.60 -3.84
CA LEU A 104 15.02 4.79 -4.93
C LEU A 104 16.19 5.68 -4.52
N PHE A 105 15.91 6.80 -3.85
CA PHE A 105 16.91 7.85 -3.59
C PHE A 105 17.55 7.75 -2.19
N GLU A 106 16.81 7.35 -1.17
CA GLU A 106 17.27 7.38 0.22
C GLU A 106 17.97 6.08 0.66
N SER A 107 17.62 4.94 0.09
CA SER A 107 18.19 3.65 0.47
C SER A 107 19.52 3.32 -0.22
N SER A 108 20.11 4.25 -0.97
CA SER A 108 21.42 4.05 -1.58
C SER A 108 22.53 4.61 -0.68
N GLU A 109 23.36 3.72 -0.11
CA GLU A 109 24.55 4.15 0.62
C GLU A 109 25.44 5.01 -0.28
N GLY A 110 25.70 6.25 0.14
CA GLY A 110 26.59 7.19 -0.54
C GLY A 110 26.00 7.95 -1.72
N HIS A 111 24.68 8.15 -1.80
CA HIS A 111 23.98 8.92 -2.85
C HIS A 111 24.31 8.47 -4.29
N LYS A 112 24.72 7.24 -4.49
CA LYS A 112 24.94 6.67 -5.82
C LYS A 112 23.64 6.11 -6.37
N PHE A 113 23.33 6.44 -7.61
CA PHE A 113 22.19 5.89 -8.33
C PHE A 113 22.34 4.37 -8.46
N ASP A 114 21.40 3.62 -7.84
CA ASP A 114 21.40 2.18 -7.90
C ASP A 114 20.61 1.68 -9.11
N LEU A 115 21.33 1.34 -10.17
CA LEU A 115 20.76 0.88 -11.44
C LEU A 115 19.89 -0.38 -11.25
N LYS A 116 20.19 -1.24 -10.27
CA LYS A 116 19.40 -2.45 -10.01
C LYS A 116 18.02 -2.09 -9.47
N LYS A 117 17.94 -1.15 -8.52
CA LYS A 117 16.67 -0.65 -7.98
C LYS A 117 15.85 0.03 -9.05
N PHE A 118 16.48 0.86 -9.86
CA PHE A 118 15.82 1.50 -11.01
C PHE A 118 15.26 0.48 -12.00
N ALA A 119 16.03 -0.55 -12.35
CA ALA A 119 15.59 -1.63 -13.23
C ALA A 119 14.37 -2.39 -12.67
N ILE A 120 14.33 -2.65 -11.36
CA ILE A 120 13.19 -3.30 -10.70
C ILE A 120 11.94 -2.43 -10.75
N ILE A 121 12.07 -1.11 -10.57
CA ILE A 121 10.95 -0.17 -10.66
C ILE A 121 10.41 -0.13 -12.09
N VAL A 122 11.28 -0.04 -13.09
CA VAL A 122 10.89 -0.06 -14.51
C VAL A 122 10.21 -1.37 -14.87
N LEU A 123 10.72 -2.50 -14.37
CA LEU A 123 10.12 -3.81 -14.57
C LEU A 123 8.72 -3.89 -13.94
N GLY A 124 8.54 -3.38 -12.72
CA GLY A 124 7.24 -3.29 -12.06
C GLY A 124 6.24 -2.45 -12.86
N PHE A 125 6.69 -1.31 -13.41
CA PHE A 125 5.87 -0.48 -14.29
C PHE A 125 5.49 -1.20 -15.58
N ALA A 126 6.43 -1.90 -16.21
CA ALA A 126 6.16 -2.68 -17.41
C ALA A 126 5.12 -3.79 -17.13
N ILE A 127 5.27 -4.52 -16.04
CA ILE A 127 4.28 -5.55 -15.63
C ILE A 127 2.91 -4.92 -15.43
N ALA A 128 2.81 -3.79 -14.74
CA ALA A 128 1.54 -3.09 -14.52
C ALA A 128 0.84 -2.70 -15.84
N ILE A 129 1.58 -2.20 -16.83
CA ILE A 129 1.03 -1.86 -18.15
C ILE A 129 0.50 -3.10 -18.89
N PHE A 130 1.16 -4.25 -18.75
CA PHE A 130 0.72 -5.49 -19.40
C PHE A 130 -0.44 -6.20 -18.68
N THR A 131 -0.74 -5.84 -17.44
CA THR A 131 -1.84 -6.41 -16.64
C THR A 131 -3.09 -5.53 -16.60
N LEU A 132 -3.01 -4.31 -17.11
CA LEU A 132 -4.14 -3.38 -17.31
C LEU A 132 -4.83 -3.63 -18.64
#